data_94b7f30673faa00789c705ebc345eb8d
#
_entry.id   94b7f30673faa00789c705ebc345eb8d
#
_cell.length_a   1.000
_cell.length_b   1.000
_cell.length_c   1.000
_cell.angle_alpha   90.00
_cell.angle_beta   90.00
_cell.angle_gamma   90.00
#
_symmetry.space_group_name_H-M   'P 1'
#
loop_
_entity.id
_entity.type
_entity.pdbx_description
1 polymer ?
#
loop_
_entity_poly.entity_id
_entity_poly.type
_entity_poly.pdbx_seq_one_letter_code
_entity_poly.pdbx_strand_id
1 'polypeptide(L)'
;MKKCIALLLTGVMLLGLLSGCNTYQNDDSASSAGSTSNTADEVSADFTMAYNGVVTLNPIMSQSSNDFNLFYLTQIQLVRFYGDELQYDAAERYEVSDDYTVYTFHLRDGLKWSDGQALTAHDFEYGAYCLLNPDMGSPAAYSWFAIKNASAYNSREITDWAEVGVKALDDLTLEITLERPLNSFDRTIAVRGLYPLRQDFVEQVGSQQLGSSPETMLFSGPYIITDWVLESSMELKKNDLYWDSANSFPTQNLHFIEVEDDNTKVAMFENGEVDAIEQISSQYFGHLNEYLNSFVGGGIMFLWINQQGTSPETAALLSNQNFRQALNYGFDRSATVNAVNPGYKAYNRLVDSNFAGPDGGKFVDEYPVETVPLSGDVDKAKEYLAAAMEELGYSDVSQLPQLELITWDTSEQKLLLETIIDQWKQNLGLENIQLTQYVIGTAIGSFYDLSYDLFSITWETDVLPTDIMEAMVTGGEVNYGIWSDAQFDSLVEQAINELEPDKQAELTAQAEQIFLDNAAILPLYENGVTGAVQSYVEGFQMSATSSGYQFNHLVVHK
;
A
#
# COMPACT_ATOMS: atom_id res chain seq x y z
N MET A 1 -8.19 -48.02 21.18
CA MET A 1 -8.58 -48.54 22.51
C MET A 1 -8.89 -47.33 23.36
N LYS A 2 -10.18 -47.20 23.65
CA LYS A 2 -10.81 -46.91 24.94
C LYS A 2 -10.36 -45.61 25.61
N LYS A 3 -11.22 -44.57 25.60
CA LYS A 3 -12.44 -44.30 26.40
C LYS A 3 -12.13 -43.49 27.66
N CYS A 4 -12.80 -42.33 27.71
CA CYS A 4 -13.59 -41.75 28.81
C CYS A 4 -12.87 -41.35 30.10
N ILE A 5 -13.09 -40.12 30.56
CA ILE A 5 -14.13 -39.83 31.58
C ILE A 5 -14.39 -38.33 31.68
N ALA A 6 -15.65 -37.96 31.59
CA ALA A 6 -16.23 -36.68 31.99
C ALA A 6 -16.70 -36.78 33.46
N LEU A 7 -16.67 -35.65 34.19
CA LEU A 7 -17.52 -35.37 35.36
C LEU A 7 -17.32 -33.87 35.68
N LEU A 8 -18.25 -32.96 35.45
CA LEU A 8 -19.41 -32.58 36.24
C LEU A 8 -19.10 -32.29 37.69
N LEU A 9 -19.21 -31.02 38.06
CA LEU A 9 -19.81 -30.64 39.35
C LEU A 9 -20.41 -29.22 39.26
N THR A 10 -21.70 -29.21 39.34
CA THR A 10 -22.66 -28.14 39.56
C THR A 10 -22.74 -27.78 41.07
N GLY A 11 -23.17 -26.55 41.30
CA GLY A 11 -23.84 -26.16 42.54
C GLY A 11 -23.21 -24.93 43.22
N VAL A 12 -23.83 -23.92 43.60
CA VAL A 12 -25.14 -23.57 44.06
C VAL A 12 -25.13 -22.08 44.45
N MET A 13 -26.03 -21.33 43.94
CA MET A 13 -26.82 -20.23 44.49
C MET A 13 -26.73 -19.95 45.99
N LEU A 14 -26.75 -18.66 46.44
CA LEU A 14 -27.91 -17.96 47.00
C LEU A 14 -27.52 -16.61 47.63
N LEU A 15 -28.19 -15.55 47.16
CA LEU A 15 -28.98 -14.54 47.88
C LEU A 15 -28.38 -13.77 49.05
N GLY A 16 -28.40 -12.47 48.89
CA GLY A 16 -28.31 -11.47 49.95
C GLY A 16 -28.89 -10.12 49.53
N LEU A 17 -30.21 -10.02 49.41
CA LEU A 17 -30.93 -8.75 49.41
C LEU A 17 -30.92 -8.19 50.82
N LEU A 18 -30.58 -6.91 51.02
CA LEU A 18 -31.18 -6.06 52.05
C LEU A 18 -30.99 -4.57 51.74
N SER A 19 -32.06 -3.97 51.44
CA SER A 19 -32.63 -2.66 51.60
C SER A 19 -31.93 -1.68 52.54
N GLY A 20 -31.87 -0.44 52.11
CA GLY A 20 -31.60 0.72 52.97
C GLY A 20 -32.07 1.99 52.27
N CYS A 21 -33.39 2.24 52.26
CA CYS A 21 -33.95 3.57 52.03
C CYS A 21 -33.48 4.53 53.11
N ASN A 22 -33.05 5.71 52.73
CA ASN A 22 -33.24 6.88 53.59
C ASN A 22 -33.60 8.11 52.73
N THR A 23 -34.81 8.56 52.96
CA THR A 23 -35.42 9.79 52.52
C THR A 23 -34.96 10.96 53.37
N TYR A 24 -35.03 12.13 52.76
CA TYR A 24 -35.30 13.49 53.28
C TYR A 24 -34.19 14.49 53.02
N GLN A 25 -34.40 15.71 52.68
CA GLN A 25 -35.55 16.64 52.67
C GLN A 25 -35.22 17.79 51.74
N ASN A 26 -36.22 18.37 51.07
CA ASN A 26 -36.16 19.67 50.41
C ASN A 26 -35.90 20.78 51.43
N ASP A 27 -35.07 21.75 51.04
CA ASP A 27 -35.29 23.13 51.41
C ASP A 27 -34.90 24.06 50.24
N ASP A 28 -35.89 24.82 49.82
CA ASP A 28 -35.79 25.90 48.84
C ASP A 28 -34.95 27.06 49.38
N SER A 29 -34.01 27.54 48.60
CA SER A 29 -33.74 28.98 48.52
C SER A 29 -32.92 29.31 47.26
N ALA A 30 -33.48 30.12 46.40
CA ALA A 30 -32.95 30.65 45.19
C ALA A 30 -31.65 31.44 45.38
N SER A 31 -30.70 31.22 44.50
CA SER A 31 -29.86 32.30 43.97
C SER A 31 -29.24 31.91 42.65
N SER A 32 -29.68 32.55 41.60
CA SER A 32 -29.15 32.49 40.25
C SER A 32 -27.72 33.00 40.19
N ALA A 33 -26.81 32.13 39.76
CA ALA A 33 -25.60 32.56 39.08
C ALA A 33 -25.34 31.51 37.99
N GLY A 34 -25.62 31.87 36.76
CA GLY A 34 -25.24 31.10 35.60
C GLY A 34 -23.72 31.01 35.53
N SER A 35 -23.19 29.86 35.87
CA SER A 35 -21.88 29.43 35.41
C SER A 35 -22.11 28.62 34.13
N THR A 36 -21.94 29.26 33.00
CA THR A 36 -21.56 28.54 31.77
C THR A 36 -20.27 27.82 32.10
N SER A 37 -20.36 26.54 32.44
CA SER A 37 -19.22 25.66 32.39
C SER A 37 -18.87 25.53 30.89
N ASN A 38 -17.91 26.33 30.43
CA ASN A 38 -17.09 25.90 29.33
C ASN A 38 -16.38 24.63 29.85
N THR A 39 -16.92 23.46 29.57
CA THR A 39 -16.13 22.25 29.50
C THR A 39 -15.23 22.48 28.29
N ALA A 40 -14.02 22.94 28.53
CA ALA A 40 -12.96 22.73 27.55
C ALA A 40 -12.96 21.21 27.31
N ASP A 41 -13.14 20.78 26.08
CA ASP A 41 -13.02 19.39 25.70
C ASP A 41 -11.67 18.90 26.25
N GLU A 42 -11.69 17.88 27.09
CA GLU A 42 -10.48 17.38 27.73
C GLU A 42 -9.71 16.60 26.66
N VAL A 43 -8.47 17.00 26.37
CA VAL A 43 -7.61 16.30 25.41
C VAL A 43 -7.13 15.01 26.07
N SER A 44 -7.50 13.88 25.50
CA SER A 44 -7.05 12.57 25.95
C SER A 44 -5.57 12.37 25.60
N ALA A 45 -4.83 11.73 26.50
CA ALA A 45 -3.47 11.27 26.24
C ALA A 45 -3.42 10.00 25.36
N ASP A 46 -4.55 9.31 25.23
CA ASP A 46 -4.65 7.98 24.65
C ASP A 46 -5.49 7.98 23.38
N PHE A 47 -5.07 7.17 22.42
CA PHE A 47 -5.81 6.83 21.21
C PHE A 47 -5.82 5.32 21.05
N THR A 48 -6.99 4.74 20.78
CA THR A 48 -7.18 3.30 20.62
C THR A 48 -7.69 2.98 19.21
N MET A 49 -7.06 2.04 18.53
CA MET A 49 -7.42 1.66 17.16
C MET A 49 -7.51 0.14 17.02
N ALA A 50 -8.57 -0.35 16.35
CA ALA A 50 -8.59 -1.72 15.87
C ALA A 50 -7.93 -1.81 14.49
N TYR A 51 -6.94 -2.69 14.34
CA TYR A 51 -6.08 -2.80 13.17
C TYR A 51 -5.87 -4.27 12.74
N ASN A 52 -5.26 -4.48 11.59
CA ASN A 52 -5.08 -5.83 10.99
C ASN A 52 -3.79 -6.56 11.43
N GLY A 53 -3.06 -6.02 12.40
CA GLY A 53 -1.85 -6.63 12.93
C GLY A 53 -0.58 -6.38 12.09
N VAL A 54 0.56 -6.73 12.69
CA VAL A 54 1.89 -6.65 12.07
C VAL A 54 2.62 -7.98 12.18
N VAL A 55 3.53 -8.23 11.23
CA VAL A 55 4.24 -9.50 11.13
C VAL A 55 5.60 -9.44 11.83
N THR A 56 6.29 -8.29 11.76
CA THR A 56 7.64 -8.13 12.30
C THR A 56 7.93 -6.69 12.70
N LEU A 57 8.80 -6.51 13.69
CA LEU A 57 9.36 -5.19 14.04
C LEU A 57 10.69 -4.93 13.31
N ASN A 58 11.18 -5.88 12.50
CA ASN A 58 12.44 -5.77 11.78
C ASN A 58 12.23 -5.14 10.39
N PRO A 59 12.66 -3.89 10.16
CA PRO A 59 12.37 -3.17 8.92
C PRO A 59 13.06 -3.75 7.67
N ILE A 60 14.14 -4.52 7.84
CA ILE A 60 14.81 -5.14 6.69
C ILE A 60 14.19 -6.49 6.29
N MET A 61 13.25 -7.03 7.08
CA MET A 61 12.61 -8.33 6.84
C MET A 61 11.15 -8.22 6.42
N SER A 62 10.58 -7.04 6.42
CA SER A 62 9.16 -6.83 6.10
C SER A 62 8.91 -6.71 4.60
N GLN A 63 7.74 -7.21 4.19
CA GLN A 63 7.08 -6.97 2.91
C GLN A 63 5.60 -6.59 3.10
N SER A 64 5.19 -6.33 4.34
CA SER A 64 3.80 -6.02 4.68
C SER A 64 3.57 -4.52 4.78
N SER A 65 2.52 -4.01 4.16
CA SER A 65 2.10 -2.60 4.29
C SER A 65 1.79 -2.23 5.75
N ASN A 66 1.23 -3.16 6.54
CA ASN A 66 0.95 -2.93 7.96
C ASN A 66 2.23 -2.72 8.78
N ASP A 67 3.30 -3.47 8.46
CA ASP A 67 4.59 -3.27 9.11
C ASP A 67 5.19 -1.90 8.75
N PHE A 68 5.06 -1.46 7.49
CA PHE A 68 5.53 -0.12 7.08
C PHE A 68 4.77 1.00 7.80
N ASN A 69 3.46 0.84 8.04
CA ASN A 69 2.68 1.77 8.87
C ASN A 69 3.26 1.90 10.28
N LEU A 70 3.69 0.78 10.87
CA LEU A 70 4.32 0.76 12.17
C LEU A 70 5.72 1.39 12.14
N PHE A 71 6.54 1.10 11.11
CA PHE A 71 7.88 1.69 10.99
C PHE A 71 7.82 3.20 10.83
N TYR A 72 6.80 3.73 10.17
CA TYR A 72 6.57 5.17 10.09
C TYR A 72 6.43 5.83 11.49
N LEU A 73 5.86 5.11 12.45
CA LEU A 73 5.72 5.57 13.84
C LEU A 73 6.97 5.31 14.69
N THR A 74 7.71 4.25 14.41
CA THR A 74 8.72 3.74 15.33
C THR A 74 10.16 3.93 14.87
N GLN A 75 10.36 4.23 13.57
CA GLN A 75 11.66 4.43 12.98
C GLN A 75 11.75 5.81 12.31
N ILE A 76 12.92 6.43 12.42
CA ILE A 76 13.25 7.67 11.70
C ILE A 76 13.69 7.32 10.27
N GLN A 77 13.39 8.19 9.31
CA GLN A 77 13.82 8.09 7.94
C GLN A 77 14.70 9.30 7.58
N LEU A 78 15.42 9.26 6.45
CA LEU A 78 16.15 10.44 5.98
C LEU A 78 15.19 11.55 5.59
N VAL A 79 14.19 11.21 4.80
CA VAL A 79 13.04 12.03 4.38
C VAL A 79 11.78 11.17 4.47
N ARG A 80 10.62 11.77 4.61
CA ARG A 80 9.32 11.07 4.67
C ARG A 80 8.20 11.87 4.04
N PHE A 81 7.10 11.24 3.72
CA PHE A 81 5.90 11.93 3.28
C PHE A 81 5.00 12.32 4.47
N TYR A 82 4.45 13.54 4.40
CA TYR A 82 3.30 13.99 5.16
C TYR A 82 2.18 14.36 4.17
N GLY A 83 1.15 13.53 4.08
CA GLY A 83 0.25 13.61 2.94
C GLY A 83 1.05 13.38 1.67
N ASP A 84 0.93 14.31 0.75
CA ASP A 84 1.64 14.27 -0.53
C ASP A 84 2.95 15.08 -0.52
N GLU A 85 3.30 15.72 0.61
CA GLU A 85 4.49 16.54 0.75
C GLU A 85 5.68 15.74 1.26
N LEU A 86 6.79 15.76 0.51
CA LEU A 86 8.08 15.24 0.95
C LEU A 86 8.70 16.18 1.98
N GLN A 87 9.01 15.68 3.16
CA GLN A 87 9.59 16.46 4.25
C GLN A 87 10.88 15.83 4.77
N TYR A 88 11.74 16.68 5.32
CA TYR A 88 12.96 16.26 6.00
C TYR A 88 12.64 15.64 7.36
N ASP A 89 13.25 14.46 7.64
CA ASP A 89 13.12 13.81 8.95
C ASP A 89 14.49 13.77 9.65
N ALA A 90 15.28 12.71 9.52
CA ALA A 90 16.64 12.68 10.05
C ALA A 90 17.57 13.65 9.34
N ALA A 91 17.42 13.80 8.03
CA ALA A 91 18.12 14.84 7.29
C ALA A 91 17.54 16.23 7.58
N GLU A 92 18.37 17.25 7.69
CA GLU A 92 17.94 18.65 7.66
C GLU A 92 17.96 19.25 6.25
N ARG A 93 18.75 18.64 5.35
CA ARG A 93 18.87 18.93 3.93
C ARG A 93 19.55 17.80 3.20
N TYR A 94 19.45 17.77 1.89
CA TYR A 94 20.30 16.95 1.02
C TYR A 94 20.75 17.76 -0.22
N GLU A 95 21.80 17.28 -0.86
CA GLU A 95 22.34 17.80 -2.11
C GLU A 95 22.35 16.67 -3.13
N VAL A 96 22.11 17.01 -4.39
CA VAL A 96 22.11 16.04 -5.50
C VAL A 96 23.11 16.51 -6.54
N SER A 97 23.90 15.58 -7.09
CA SER A 97 24.82 15.88 -8.21
C SER A 97 24.03 16.28 -9.47
N ASP A 98 24.67 17.07 -10.34
CA ASP A 98 24.07 17.55 -11.59
C ASP A 98 23.55 16.41 -12.50
N ASP A 99 24.11 15.21 -12.36
CA ASP A 99 23.74 14.02 -13.11
C ASP A 99 22.80 13.07 -12.34
N TYR A 100 22.29 13.48 -11.19
CA TYR A 100 21.39 12.72 -10.32
C TYR A 100 21.89 11.31 -9.94
N THR A 101 23.20 11.11 -9.90
CA THR A 101 23.82 9.83 -9.50
C THR A 101 24.32 9.83 -8.06
N VAL A 102 24.48 10.98 -7.41
CA VAL A 102 24.96 11.09 -6.03
C VAL A 102 24.02 11.96 -5.21
N TYR A 103 23.53 11.39 -4.11
CA TYR A 103 22.73 12.06 -3.10
C TYR A 103 23.51 12.17 -1.81
N THR A 104 23.70 13.38 -1.29
CA THR A 104 24.41 13.64 -0.04
C THR A 104 23.43 14.20 1.00
N PHE A 105 23.10 13.40 1.99
CA PHE A 105 22.19 13.77 3.08
C PHE A 105 23.00 14.31 4.26
N HIS A 106 22.57 15.46 4.78
CA HIS A 106 23.13 16.07 5.99
C HIS A 106 22.13 15.88 7.13
N LEU A 107 22.52 15.09 8.12
CA LEU A 107 21.69 14.76 9.25
C LEU A 107 21.62 15.91 10.26
N ARG A 108 20.51 15.98 10.99
CA ARG A 108 20.34 16.85 12.15
C ARG A 108 21.36 16.47 13.24
N ASP A 109 21.92 17.45 13.90
CA ASP A 109 22.72 17.21 15.09
C ASP A 109 21.83 16.78 16.28
N GLY A 110 22.34 15.86 17.09
CA GLY A 110 21.68 15.43 18.33
C GLY A 110 20.60 14.38 18.18
N LEU A 111 20.47 13.71 17.02
CA LEU A 111 19.57 12.56 16.84
C LEU A 111 19.91 11.45 17.84
N LYS A 112 18.88 10.74 18.31
CA LYS A 112 19.03 9.71 19.36
C LYS A 112 18.20 8.46 19.08
N TRP A 113 18.74 7.35 19.51
CA TRP A 113 18.03 6.11 19.70
C TRP A 113 17.18 6.16 21.00
N SER A 114 16.20 5.26 21.12
CA SER A 114 15.32 5.13 22.29
C SER A 114 16.06 4.84 23.61
N ASP A 115 17.28 4.32 23.54
CA ASP A 115 18.16 4.12 24.71
C ASP A 115 18.99 5.36 25.08
N GLY A 116 18.84 6.46 24.33
CA GLY A 116 19.54 7.73 24.54
C GLY A 116 20.90 7.85 23.86
N GLN A 117 21.40 6.81 23.21
CA GLN A 117 22.64 6.86 22.43
C GLN A 117 22.48 7.72 21.18
N ALA A 118 23.57 8.28 20.66
CA ALA A 118 23.57 9.06 19.43
C ALA A 118 23.18 8.17 18.25
N LEU A 119 22.35 8.72 17.33
CA LEU A 119 22.06 8.15 16.04
C LEU A 119 22.82 8.97 14.98
N THR A 120 23.55 8.30 14.11
CA THR A 120 24.49 8.91 13.17
C THR A 120 24.32 8.38 11.75
N ALA A 121 25.03 8.96 10.78
CA ALA A 121 25.06 8.47 9.40
C ALA A 121 25.61 7.04 9.29
N HIS A 122 26.46 6.61 10.23
CA HIS A 122 26.96 5.23 10.28
C HIS A 122 25.86 4.21 10.57
N ASP A 123 24.80 4.60 11.31
CA ASP A 123 23.66 3.72 11.57
C ASP A 123 22.80 3.51 10.30
N PHE A 124 22.69 4.54 9.45
CA PHE A 124 22.04 4.42 8.14
C PHE A 124 22.87 3.57 7.17
N GLU A 125 24.20 3.77 7.14
CA GLU A 125 25.10 2.93 6.35
C GLU A 125 25.00 1.46 6.80
N TYR A 126 24.97 1.20 8.11
CA TYR A 126 24.85 -0.16 8.63
C TYR A 126 23.47 -0.76 8.37
N GLY A 127 22.40 0.02 8.42
CA GLY A 127 21.06 -0.40 8.02
C GLY A 127 21.02 -0.84 6.54
N ALA A 128 21.61 -0.06 5.64
CA ALA A 128 21.76 -0.42 4.23
C ALA A 128 22.65 -1.68 4.04
N TYR A 129 23.72 -1.81 4.81
CA TYR A 129 24.53 -3.02 4.83
C TYR A 129 23.71 -4.25 5.21
N CYS A 130 22.93 -4.18 6.29
CA CYS A 130 22.09 -5.29 6.72
C CYS A 130 21.03 -5.64 5.66
N LEU A 131 20.41 -4.63 5.06
CA LEU A 131 19.39 -4.80 4.03
C LEU A 131 19.94 -5.50 2.78
N LEU A 132 21.12 -5.11 2.33
CA LEU A 132 21.74 -5.63 1.09
C LEU A 132 22.61 -6.87 1.29
N ASN A 133 22.98 -7.19 2.54
CA ASN A 133 23.85 -8.33 2.82
C ASN A 133 23.11 -9.66 2.56
N PRO A 134 23.60 -10.50 1.62
CA PRO A 134 22.97 -11.78 1.32
C PRO A 134 22.88 -12.76 2.50
N ASP A 135 23.71 -12.58 3.54
CA ASP A 135 23.67 -13.40 4.75
C ASP A 135 22.52 -13.01 5.70
N MET A 136 22.00 -11.80 5.58
CA MET A 136 20.80 -11.34 6.30
C MET A 136 19.51 -11.85 5.66
N GLY A 137 19.52 -12.13 4.35
CA GLY A 137 18.41 -12.71 3.62
C GLY A 137 17.18 -11.82 3.52
N SER A 138 17.38 -10.50 3.45
CA SER A 138 16.30 -9.53 3.31
C SER A 138 15.49 -9.78 2.03
N PRO A 139 14.18 -9.98 2.12
CA PRO A 139 13.33 -10.11 0.95
C PRO A 139 13.11 -8.77 0.22
N ALA A 140 13.44 -7.64 0.86
CA ALA A 140 13.27 -6.29 0.32
C ALA A 140 14.53 -5.75 -0.39
N ALA A 141 15.64 -6.50 -0.41
CA ALA A 141 16.92 -6.02 -0.97
C ALA A 141 16.82 -5.55 -2.43
N TYR A 142 16.00 -6.23 -3.26
CA TYR A 142 15.85 -5.90 -4.68
C TYR A 142 15.34 -4.48 -4.92
N SER A 143 14.54 -3.95 -4.03
CA SER A 143 13.99 -2.59 -4.13
C SER A 143 15.06 -1.48 -4.05
N TRP A 144 16.28 -1.84 -3.68
CA TRP A 144 17.39 -0.92 -3.50
C TRP A 144 18.53 -1.14 -4.51
N PHE A 145 18.30 -1.96 -5.56
CA PHE A 145 19.31 -2.24 -6.58
C PHE A 145 19.61 -1.04 -7.50
N ALA A 146 18.89 0.06 -7.38
CA ALA A 146 19.30 1.35 -7.94
C ALA A 146 20.58 1.90 -7.31
N ILE A 147 20.92 1.49 -6.08
CA ILE A 147 22.18 1.86 -5.43
C ILE A 147 23.34 1.14 -6.13
N LYS A 148 24.42 1.86 -6.37
CA LYS A 148 25.62 1.36 -7.04
C LYS A 148 26.13 0.07 -6.40
N ASN A 149 26.35 -0.95 -7.23
CA ASN A 149 26.83 -2.26 -6.84
C ASN A 149 25.95 -3.03 -5.83
N ALA A 150 24.74 -2.56 -5.50
CA ALA A 150 23.84 -3.23 -4.54
C ALA A 150 23.44 -4.63 -5.01
N SER A 151 23.03 -4.78 -6.28
CA SER A 151 22.67 -6.08 -6.87
C SER A 151 23.88 -7.03 -6.91
N ALA A 152 25.03 -6.56 -7.36
CA ALA A 152 26.26 -7.35 -7.42
C ALA A 152 26.75 -7.81 -6.03
N TYR A 153 26.56 -6.97 -4.99
CA TYR A 153 26.86 -7.34 -3.62
C TYR A 153 25.86 -8.38 -3.09
N ASN A 154 24.57 -8.16 -3.30
CA ASN A 154 23.54 -9.06 -2.85
C ASN A 154 23.62 -10.44 -3.55
N SER A 155 24.02 -10.50 -4.83
CA SER A 155 24.26 -11.75 -5.56
C SER A 155 25.63 -12.39 -5.29
N ARG A 156 26.49 -11.77 -4.46
CA ARG A 156 27.88 -12.18 -4.15
C ARG A 156 28.84 -12.13 -5.34
N GLU A 157 28.55 -11.36 -6.37
CA GLU A 157 29.47 -11.06 -7.47
C GLU A 157 30.64 -10.20 -6.98
N ILE A 158 30.34 -9.29 -6.06
CA ILE A 158 31.33 -8.57 -5.25
C ILE A 158 31.11 -8.90 -3.77
N THR A 159 32.17 -8.78 -2.96
CA THR A 159 32.13 -9.12 -1.53
C THR A 159 32.62 -7.99 -0.62
N ASP A 160 33.19 -6.94 -1.19
CA ASP A 160 33.65 -5.78 -0.43
C ASP A 160 32.53 -4.73 -0.33
N TRP A 161 31.99 -4.52 0.87
CA TRP A 161 31.00 -3.48 1.12
C TRP A 161 31.45 -2.08 0.71
N ALA A 162 32.75 -1.79 0.79
CA ALA A 162 33.29 -0.48 0.40
C ALA A 162 33.06 -0.13 -1.08
N GLU A 163 32.72 -1.11 -1.93
CA GLU A 163 32.37 -0.91 -3.34
C GLU A 163 30.89 -0.55 -3.54
N VAL A 164 30.04 -0.76 -2.51
CA VAL A 164 28.60 -0.42 -2.56
C VAL A 164 28.42 1.08 -2.35
N GLY A 165 27.46 1.64 -3.05
CA GLY A 165 27.23 3.09 -3.13
C GLY A 165 26.54 3.70 -1.89
N VAL A 166 26.72 3.19 -0.67
CA VAL A 166 26.24 3.82 0.57
C VAL A 166 27.41 4.04 1.50
N LYS A 167 27.60 5.28 1.95
CA LYS A 167 28.77 5.62 2.76
C LYS A 167 28.51 6.77 3.72
N ALA A 168 28.75 6.56 5.00
CA ALA A 168 28.88 7.63 5.99
C ALA A 168 30.26 8.30 5.81
N LEU A 169 30.25 9.57 5.43
CA LEU A 169 31.49 10.37 5.27
C LEU A 169 31.98 10.86 6.63
N ASP A 170 31.07 11.10 7.54
CA ASP A 170 31.27 11.44 8.95
C ASP A 170 29.97 11.12 9.73
N ASP A 171 29.88 11.49 11.01
CA ASP A 171 28.73 11.19 11.87
C ASP A 171 27.41 11.81 11.37
N LEU A 172 27.46 12.88 10.60
CA LEU A 172 26.30 13.65 10.15
C LEU A 172 26.10 13.67 8.63
N THR A 173 26.96 13.01 7.86
CA THR A 173 26.91 13.07 6.39
C THR A 173 26.87 11.67 5.80
N LEU A 174 25.75 11.35 5.12
CA LEU A 174 25.55 10.12 4.38
C LEU A 174 25.53 10.40 2.88
N GLU A 175 26.42 9.73 2.14
CA GLU A 175 26.46 9.77 0.67
C GLU A 175 25.89 8.47 0.10
N ILE A 176 24.96 8.59 -0.86
CA ILE A 176 24.42 7.48 -1.62
C ILE A 176 24.70 7.70 -3.10
N THR A 177 25.43 6.76 -3.71
CA THR A 177 25.74 6.74 -5.14
C THR A 177 24.84 5.71 -5.83
N LEU A 178 24.27 6.06 -6.98
CA LEU A 178 23.36 5.23 -7.76
C LEU A 178 24.07 4.60 -8.98
N GLU A 179 23.53 3.50 -9.51
CA GLU A 179 23.99 2.85 -10.75
C GLU A 179 23.70 3.70 -11.99
N ARG A 180 22.60 4.45 -11.95
CA ARG A 180 22.13 5.30 -13.04
C ARG A 180 21.50 6.58 -12.48
N PRO A 181 21.40 7.64 -13.28
CA PRO A 181 20.65 8.83 -12.87
C PRO A 181 19.22 8.49 -12.44
N LEU A 182 18.80 9.06 -11.32
CA LEU A 182 17.43 8.93 -10.81
C LEU A 182 17.06 10.20 -10.04
N ASN A 183 16.30 11.08 -10.67
CA ASN A 183 15.94 12.41 -10.13
C ASN A 183 14.88 12.39 -9.02
N SER A 184 14.41 11.21 -8.64
CA SER A 184 13.35 10.98 -7.64
C SER A 184 13.74 9.98 -6.55
N PHE A 185 15.02 9.73 -6.38
CA PHE A 185 15.53 8.77 -5.39
C PHE A 185 15.16 9.15 -3.94
N ASP A 186 15.01 10.45 -3.66
CA ASP A 186 14.47 10.96 -2.41
C ASP A 186 13.04 10.46 -2.12
N ARG A 187 12.19 10.37 -3.16
CA ARG A 187 10.85 9.78 -3.04
C ARG A 187 10.90 8.29 -2.77
N THR A 188 11.82 7.57 -3.43
CA THR A 188 12.06 6.14 -3.15
C THR A 188 12.43 5.92 -1.69
N ILE A 189 13.33 6.76 -1.13
CA ILE A 189 13.70 6.72 0.29
C ILE A 189 12.49 6.98 1.19
N ALA A 190 11.65 7.96 0.86
CA ALA A 190 10.50 8.33 1.67
C ALA A 190 9.41 7.25 1.70
N VAL A 191 9.18 6.56 0.59
CA VAL A 191 8.15 5.50 0.48
C VAL A 191 8.64 4.19 1.08
N ARG A 192 9.85 3.75 0.72
CA ARG A 192 10.35 2.42 1.10
C ARG A 192 11.08 2.39 2.44
N GLY A 193 11.59 3.54 2.89
CA GLY A 193 12.34 3.70 4.14
C GLY A 193 13.73 3.04 4.12
N LEU A 194 14.78 3.84 4.03
CA LEU A 194 16.13 3.40 4.35
C LEU A 194 16.34 3.59 5.86
N TYR A 195 16.00 2.55 6.63
CA TYR A 195 15.98 2.64 8.10
C TYR A 195 17.37 2.44 8.70
N PRO A 196 17.75 3.22 9.71
CA PRO A 196 19.01 3.02 10.42
C PRO A 196 18.94 1.76 11.30
N LEU A 197 20.06 1.07 11.43
CA LEU A 197 20.28 0.00 12.40
C LEU A 197 21.59 0.24 13.13
N ARG A 198 21.63 -0.01 14.44
CA ARG A 198 22.84 0.17 15.23
C ARG A 198 23.63 -1.14 15.35
N GLN A 199 24.86 -1.13 14.88
CA GLN A 199 25.69 -2.33 14.73
C GLN A 199 25.89 -3.10 16.04
N ASP A 200 26.28 -2.43 17.12
CA ASP A 200 26.53 -3.06 18.41
C ASP A 200 25.27 -3.76 18.96
N PHE A 201 24.10 -3.17 18.74
CA PHE A 201 22.83 -3.74 19.16
C PHE A 201 22.46 -4.98 18.31
N VAL A 202 22.56 -4.89 16.98
CA VAL A 202 22.29 -6.01 16.08
C VAL A 202 23.24 -7.19 16.37
N GLU A 203 24.53 -6.93 16.60
CA GLU A 203 25.51 -7.95 16.97
C GLU A 203 25.20 -8.59 18.35
N GLN A 204 24.73 -7.80 19.31
CA GLN A 204 24.34 -8.29 20.63
C GLN A 204 23.07 -9.18 20.58
N VAL A 205 22.04 -8.74 19.85
CA VAL A 205 20.75 -9.45 19.75
C VAL A 205 20.86 -10.65 18.82
N GLY A 206 21.62 -10.50 17.75
CA GLY A 206 21.73 -11.47 16.65
C GLY A 206 20.62 -11.29 15.61
N SER A 207 20.99 -11.39 14.33
CA SER A 207 20.10 -11.12 13.20
C SER A 207 18.79 -11.92 13.21
N GLN A 208 18.81 -13.14 13.72
CA GLN A 208 17.64 -14.03 13.81
C GLN A 208 16.61 -13.58 14.85
N GLN A 209 17.01 -12.79 15.84
CA GLN A 209 16.14 -12.31 16.91
C GLN A 209 15.75 -10.84 16.74
N LEU A 210 16.40 -10.14 15.82
CA LEU A 210 16.15 -8.72 15.59
C LEU A 210 14.68 -8.50 15.21
N GLY A 211 13.98 -7.65 15.98
CA GLY A 211 12.59 -7.31 15.76
C GLY A 211 11.57 -8.41 16.08
N SER A 212 11.95 -9.48 16.81
CA SER A 212 11.01 -10.51 17.27
C SER A 212 10.22 -10.11 18.52
N SER A 213 10.65 -9.08 19.22
CA SER A 213 9.95 -8.45 20.35
C SER A 213 10.43 -7.01 20.54
N PRO A 214 9.73 -6.17 21.32
CA PRO A 214 10.17 -4.80 21.60
C PRO A 214 11.58 -4.70 22.18
N GLU A 215 12.00 -5.66 23.00
CA GLU A 215 13.34 -5.68 23.63
C GLU A 215 14.45 -6.04 22.64
N THR A 216 14.09 -6.62 21.50
CA THR A 216 15.05 -7.00 20.46
C THR A 216 15.12 -5.99 19.32
N MET A 217 14.55 -4.79 19.52
CA MET A 217 14.58 -3.68 18.57
C MET A 217 14.92 -2.37 19.27
N LEU A 218 15.63 -1.48 18.58
CA LEU A 218 15.77 -0.09 18.99
C LEU A 218 14.85 0.77 18.13
N PHE A 219 14.26 1.77 18.76
CA PHE A 219 13.36 2.71 18.11
C PHE A 219 14.04 4.06 17.96
N SER A 220 13.72 4.77 16.90
CA SER A 220 14.28 6.09 16.60
C SER A 220 13.21 7.08 16.15
N GLY A 221 11.99 6.60 15.91
CA GLY A 221 10.85 7.38 15.47
C GLY A 221 10.08 8.07 16.60
N PRO A 222 8.92 8.66 16.28
CA PRO A 222 8.08 9.41 17.23
C PRO A 222 7.48 8.59 18.38
N TYR A 223 7.35 7.26 18.21
CA TYR A 223 6.86 6.35 19.25
C TYR A 223 7.81 5.19 19.48
N ILE A 224 7.76 4.63 20.67
CA ILE A 224 8.42 3.38 21.06
C ILE A 224 7.37 2.34 21.40
N ILE A 225 7.58 1.09 20.99
CA ILE A 225 6.73 -0.03 21.37
C ILE A 225 7.12 -0.46 22.79
N THR A 226 6.17 -0.46 23.70
CA THR A 226 6.39 -0.85 25.10
C THR A 226 5.89 -2.25 25.41
N ASP A 227 4.92 -2.75 24.66
CA ASP A 227 4.42 -4.13 24.74
C ASP A 227 3.89 -4.57 23.37
N TRP A 228 4.04 -5.83 23.04
CA TRP A 228 3.49 -6.45 21.84
C TRP A 228 3.10 -7.90 22.11
N VAL A 229 1.81 -8.14 22.09
CA VAL A 229 1.22 -9.48 22.20
C VAL A 229 0.73 -9.88 20.81
N LEU A 230 1.48 -10.75 20.17
CA LEU A 230 1.21 -11.21 18.80
C LEU A 230 -0.24 -11.70 18.65
N GLU A 231 -0.90 -11.34 17.56
CA GLU A 231 -2.31 -11.65 17.28
C GLU A 231 -3.29 -11.09 18.34
N SER A 232 -2.92 -10.04 19.03
CA SER A 232 -3.76 -9.48 20.12
C SER A 232 -3.67 -7.97 20.22
N SER A 233 -2.51 -7.43 20.64
CA SER A 233 -2.41 -5.99 20.91
C SER A 233 -0.98 -5.48 20.88
N MET A 234 -0.86 -4.16 20.68
CA MET A 234 0.40 -3.45 20.75
C MET A 234 0.22 -2.12 21.49
N GLU A 235 1.16 -1.83 22.37
CA GLU A 235 1.19 -0.60 23.15
C GLU A 235 2.38 0.25 22.71
N LEU A 236 2.11 1.48 22.30
CA LEU A 236 3.14 2.44 21.92
C LEU A 236 3.08 3.67 22.83
N LYS A 237 4.22 4.19 23.15
CA LYS A 237 4.37 5.42 23.93
C LYS A 237 5.18 6.43 23.14
N LYS A 238 4.80 7.70 23.23
CA LYS A 238 5.53 8.82 22.63
C LYS A 238 7.01 8.79 23.02
N ASN A 239 7.89 8.98 22.05
CA ASN A 239 9.32 9.04 22.23
C ASN A 239 9.77 10.49 22.43
N ASP A 240 10.04 10.87 23.68
CA ASP A 240 10.52 12.22 24.01
C ASP A 240 11.93 12.52 23.44
N LEU A 241 12.64 11.48 22.95
CA LEU A 241 13.96 11.62 22.34
C LEU A 241 13.90 11.84 20.81
N TYR A 242 12.71 11.69 20.22
CA TYR A 242 12.51 12.01 18.80
C TYR A 242 12.72 13.51 18.58
N TRP A 243 13.43 13.88 17.53
CA TRP A 243 13.91 15.24 17.31
C TRP A 243 12.78 16.30 17.27
N ASP A 244 11.61 15.93 16.77
CA ASP A 244 10.45 16.84 16.66
C ASP A 244 9.34 16.52 17.66
N SER A 245 9.63 15.79 18.72
CA SER A 245 8.59 15.36 19.68
C SER A 245 7.87 16.53 20.36
N ALA A 246 8.48 17.71 20.40
CA ALA A 246 7.88 18.91 21.00
C ALA A 246 6.79 19.56 20.13
N ASN A 247 6.84 19.40 18.80
CA ASN A 247 5.96 20.10 17.85
C ASN A 247 4.99 19.17 17.12
N SER A 248 5.31 17.88 17.06
CA SER A 248 4.51 16.88 16.36
C SER A 248 4.12 15.72 17.28
N PHE A 249 3.16 14.90 16.84
CA PHE A 249 2.68 13.72 17.58
C PHE A 249 2.18 14.06 19.01
N PRO A 250 1.09 14.85 19.15
CA PRO A 250 0.63 15.34 20.47
C PRO A 250 0.09 14.23 21.37
N THR A 251 -0.46 13.14 20.83
CA THR A 251 -0.99 11.99 21.58
C THR A 251 0.14 11.24 22.28
N GLN A 252 -0.06 10.85 23.54
CA GLN A 252 1.00 10.25 24.36
C GLN A 252 1.10 8.74 24.21
N ASN A 253 -0.05 8.05 24.12
CA ASN A 253 -0.11 6.61 24.04
C ASN A 253 -0.98 6.18 22.87
N LEU A 254 -0.54 5.15 22.13
CA LEU A 254 -1.33 4.51 21.08
C LEU A 254 -1.55 3.05 21.49
N HIS A 255 -2.82 2.63 21.49
CA HIS A 255 -3.26 1.29 21.84
C HIS A 255 -3.82 0.64 20.57
N PHE A 256 -3.13 -0.32 20.02
CA PHE A 256 -3.54 -1.06 18.82
C PHE A 256 -4.06 -2.43 19.21
N ILE A 257 -5.31 -2.73 18.86
CA ILE A 257 -5.99 -4.00 19.14
C ILE A 257 -6.12 -4.74 17.80
N GLU A 258 -5.53 -5.92 17.71
CA GLU A 258 -5.59 -6.71 16.48
C GLU A 258 -6.94 -7.40 16.37
N VAL A 259 -7.70 -7.06 15.33
CA VAL A 259 -9.05 -7.59 15.06
C VAL A 259 -9.20 -7.77 13.56
N GLU A 260 -9.39 -8.99 13.09
CA GLU A 260 -9.63 -9.28 11.67
C GLU A 260 -11.10 -9.21 11.26
N ASP A 261 -12.02 -9.56 12.18
CA ASP A 261 -13.46 -9.65 11.89
C ASP A 261 -14.12 -8.28 11.89
N ASP A 262 -14.66 -7.86 10.75
CA ASP A 262 -15.30 -6.55 10.57
C ASP A 262 -16.52 -6.33 11.49
N ASN A 263 -17.32 -7.38 11.81
CA ASN A 263 -18.44 -7.21 12.73
C ASN A 263 -17.93 -6.85 14.13
N THR A 264 -16.83 -7.45 14.54
CA THR A 264 -16.17 -7.16 15.82
C THR A 264 -15.60 -5.75 15.82
N LYS A 265 -14.85 -5.34 14.76
CA LYS A 265 -14.34 -3.96 14.62
C LYS A 265 -15.46 -2.93 14.74
N VAL A 266 -16.53 -3.12 13.97
CA VAL A 266 -17.69 -2.20 13.96
C VAL A 266 -18.37 -2.16 15.33
N ALA A 267 -18.58 -3.30 15.97
CA ALA A 267 -19.18 -3.33 17.31
C ALA A 267 -18.34 -2.61 18.36
N MET A 268 -17.00 -2.78 18.35
CA MET A 268 -16.08 -2.06 19.26
C MET A 268 -16.15 -0.55 19.00
N PHE A 269 -16.19 -0.14 17.73
CA PHE A 269 -16.29 1.27 17.35
C PHE A 269 -17.60 1.90 17.83
N GLU A 270 -18.73 1.26 17.61
CA GLU A 270 -20.06 1.74 18.04
C GLU A 270 -20.22 1.80 19.56
N ASN A 271 -19.58 0.87 20.29
CA ASN A 271 -19.55 0.88 21.73
C ASN A 271 -18.57 1.93 22.32
N GLY A 272 -17.77 2.60 21.48
CA GLY A 272 -16.74 3.54 21.92
C GLY A 272 -15.54 2.87 22.61
N GLU A 273 -15.31 1.59 22.32
CA GLU A 273 -14.15 0.85 22.83
C GLU A 273 -12.87 1.20 22.07
N VAL A 274 -13.02 1.65 20.79
CA VAL A 274 -11.94 2.13 19.94
C VAL A 274 -12.30 3.48 19.32
N ASP A 275 -11.28 4.31 19.09
CA ASP A 275 -11.40 5.65 18.51
C ASP A 275 -11.38 5.63 16.97
N ALA A 276 -10.74 4.60 16.42
CA ALA A 276 -10.73 4.34 14.98
C ALA A 276 -10.72 2.84 14.70
N ILE A 277 -11.22 2.50 13.52
CA ILE A 277 -11.07 1.17 12.94
C ILE A 277 -10.43 1.30 11.57
N GLU A 278 -9.46 0.45 11.34
CA GLU A 278 -8.81 0.29 10.04
C GLU A 278 -9.82 -0.33 9.06
N GLN A 279 -9.45 -0.49 7.87
CA GLN A 279 -10.17 -1.11 6.76
C GLN A 279 -11.41 -1.96 7.12
N ILE A 280 -12.55 -1.58 6.58
CA ILE A 280 -13.83 -2.28 6.74
C ILE A 280 -14.47 -2.57 5.39
N SER A 281 -15.27 -3.63 5.32
CA SER A 281 -16.04 -3.99 4.12
C SER A 281 -17.12 -2.97 3.80
N SER A 282 -17.38 -2.79 2.51
CA SER A 282 -18.36 -1.82 2.00
C SER A 282 -19.79 -2.01 2.52
N GLN A 283 -20.15 -3.20 3.01
CA GLN A 283 -21.46 -3.46 3.63
C GLN A 283 -21.76 -2.56 4.84
N TYR A 284 -20.71 -2.01 5.50
CA TYR A 284 -20.86 -1.13 6.67
C TYR A 284 -20.87 0.36 6.31
N PHE A 285 -20.55 0.74 5.07
CA PHE A 285 -20.43 2.15 4.68
C PHE A 285 -21.70 2.95 4.89
N GLY A 286 -22.85 2.36 4.55
CA GLY A 286 -24.14 3.03 4.78
C GLY A 286 -24.45 3.25 6.25
N HIS A 287 -23.97 2.36 7.11
CA HIS A 287 -24.21 2.37 8.55
C HIS A 287 -23.26 3.36 9.28
N LEU A 288 -22.01 3.43 8.85
CA LEU A 288 -20.97 4.28 9.44
C LEU A 288 -20.72 5.57 8.64
N ASN A 289 -21.65 5.95 7.77
CA ASN A 289 -21.46 7.02 6.77
C ASN A 289 -20.86 8.33 7.30
N GLU A 290 -21.21 8.74 8.53
CA GLU A 290 -20.73 10.00 9.15
C GLU A 290 -19.30 9.89 9.72
N TYR A 291 -18.78 8.67 9.83
CA TYR A 291 -17.49 8.36 10.45
C TYR A 291 -16.44 7.89 9.44
N LEU A 292 -16.85 7.69 8.18
CA LEU A 292 -15.94 7.11 7.18
C LEU A 292 -14.75 8.01 6.93
N ASN A 293 -13.57 7.40 6.95
CA ASN A 293 -12.31 7.98 6.55
C ASN A 293 -11.74 7.08 5.45
N SER A 294 -11.54 7.65 4.27
CA SER A 294 -11.16 6.87 3.08
C SER A 294 -10.07 7.55 2.30
N PHE A 295 -9.22 6.77 1.68
CA PHE A 295 -8.38 7.25 0.59
C PHE A 295 -8.47 6.29 -0.60
N VAL A 296 -8.16 6.80 -1.78
CA VAL A 296 -8.04 6.02 -3.02
C VAL A 296 -6.58 6.03 -3.44
N GLY A 297 -6.02 4.85 -3.72
CA GLY A 297 -4.63 4.68 -4.14
C GLY A 297 -4.00 3.41 -3.57
N GLY A 298 -2.69 3.27 -3.75
CA GLY A 298 -1.94 2.10 -3.30
C GLY A 298 -2.06 0.89 -4.23
N GLY A 299 -2.60 1.08 -5.44
CA GLY A 299 -2.62 0.06 -6.47
C GLY A 299 -3.83 0.13 -7.39
N ILE A 300 -3.65 -0.39 -8.58
CA ILE A 300 -4.66 -0.48 -9.62
C ILE A 300 -5.01 -1.95 -9.84
N MET A 301 -6.30 -2.27 -9.82
CA MET A 301 -6.79 -3.57 -10.25
C MET A 301 -6.79 -3.61 -11.76
N PHE A 302 -6.10 -4.60 -12.30
CA PHE A 302 -6.03 -4.87 -13.74
C PHE A 302 -6.67 -6.20 -14.09
N LEU A 303 -7.21 -6.27 -15.30
CA LEU A 303 -7.45 -7.52 -15.99
C LEU A 303 -6.27 -7.77 -16.95
N TRP A 304 -5.45 -8.73 -16.62
CA TRP A 304 -4.30 -9.15 -17.42
C TRP A 304 -4.75 -10.08 -18.55
N ILE A 305 -4.15 -9.90 -19.71
CA ILE A 305 -4.43 -10.68 -20.93
C ILE A 305 -3.15 -11.38 -21.35
N ASN A 306 -3.10 -12.70 -21.19
CA ASN A 306 -1.97 -13.49 -21.65
C ASN A 306 -2.01 -13.64 -23.16
N GLN A 307 -1.19 -12.89 -23.88
CA GLN A 307 -1.19 -12.92 -25.36
C GLN A 307 -0.58 -14.20 -25.95
N GLN A 308 0.05 -15.04 -25.14
CA GLN A 308 0.44 -16.40 -25.55
C GLN A 308 -0.69 -17.43 -25.35
N GLY A 309 -1.72 -17.07 -24.57
CA GLY A 309 -2.85 -17.95 -24.29
C GLY A 309 -2.46 -19.28 -23.67
N THR A 310 -3.45 -20.08 -23.32
CA THR A 310 -3.25 -21.46 -22.83
C THR A 310 -3.29 -22.49 -23.97
N SER A 311 -3.68 -22.06 -25.19
CA SER A 311 -3.69 -22.84 -26.42
C SER A 311 -3.34 -21.97 -27.65
N PRO A 312 -2.97 -22.56 -28.78
CA PRO A 312 -2.74 -21.78 -30.02
C PRO A 312 -3.94 -20.96 -30.46
N GLU A 313 -5.16 -21.46 -30.23
CA GLU A 313 -6.41 -20.79 -30.59
C GLU A 313 -6.68 -19.59 -29.68
N THR A 314 -6.49 -19.73 -28.35
CA THR A 314 -6.64 -18.61 -27.42
C THR A 314 -5.51 -17.60 -27.60
N ALA A 315 -4.28 -18.04 -27.90
CA ALA A 315 -3.16 -17.15 -28.25
C ALA A 315 -3.47 -16.27 -29.48
N ALA A 316 -4.00 -16.86 -30.54
CA ALA A 316 -4.37 -16.11 -31.75
C ALA A 316 -5.44 -15.04 -31.45
N LEU A 317 -6.42 -15.37 -30.60
CA LEU A 317 -7.49 -14.45 -30.20
C LEU A 317 -6.97 -13.34 -29.29
N LEU A 318 -6.22 -13.68 -28.23
CA LEU A 318 -5.74 -12.73 -27.23
C LEU A 318 -4.60 -11.84 -27.74
N SER A 319 -3.80 -12.29 -28.71
CA SER A 319 -2.81 -11.44 -29.39
C SER A 319 -3.43 -10.45 -30.37
N ASN A 320 -4.70 -10.62 -30.74
CA ASN A 320 -5.40 -9.70 -31.64
C ASN A 320 -5.81 -8.42 -30.88
N GLN A 321 -5.26 -7.27 -31.28
CA GLN A 321 -5.51 -5.97 -30.66
C GLN A 321 -7.01 -5.59 -30.70
N ASN A 322 -7.68 -5.83 -31.83
CA ASN A 322 -9.10 -5.50 -31.97
C ASN A 322 -9.95 -6.32 -30.99
N PHE A 323 -9.61 -7.59 -30.75
CA PHE A 323 -10.31 -8.38 -29.74
C PHE A 323 -10.11 -7.83 -28.32
N ARG A 324 -8.89 -7.47 -27.95
CA ARG A 324 -8.61 -6.86 -26.65
C ARG A 324 -9.34 -5.52 -26.47
N GLN A 325 -9.37 -4.68 -27.54
CA GLN A 325 -10.15 -3.44 -27.51
C GLN A 325 -11.65 -3.69 -27.43
N ALA A 326 -12.17 -4.73 -28.08
CA ALA A 326 -13.58 -5.11 -27.92
C ALA A 326 -13.92 -5.43 -26.46
N LEU A 327 -13.07 -6.18 -25.76
CA LEU A 327 -13.20 -6.44 -24.32
C LEU A 327 -13.14 -5.14 -23.52
N ASN A 328 -12.19 -4.26 -23.83
CA ASN A 328 -11.92 -3.01 -23.12
C ASN A 328 -13.08 -2.02 -23.18
N TYR A 329 -13.71 -1.86 -24.36
CA TYR A 329 -14.87 -0.98 -24.56
C TYR A 329 -16.20 -1.64 -24.18
N GLY A 330 -16.23 -2.97 -24.02
CA GLY A 330 -17.45 -3.78 -23.96
C GLY A 330 -18.19 -3.77 -22.60
N PHE A 331 -17.68 -3.07 -21.59
CA PHE A 331 -18.30 -3.03 -20.26
C PHE A 331 -18.22 -1.64 -19.60
N ASP A 332 -19.15 -1.36 -18.71
CA ASP A 332 -19.22 -0.16 -17.88
C ASP A 332 -18.45 -0.39 -16.56
N ARG A 333 -17.24 0.22 -16.46
CA ARG A 333 -16.40 0.15 -15.27
C ARG A 333 -17.06 0.81 -14.07
N SER A 334 -17.65 1.99 -14.28
CA SER A 334 -18.26 2.76 -13.20
C SER A 334 -19.41 2.00 -12.54
N ALA A 335 -20.31 1.44 -13.33
CA ALA A 335 -21.43 0.65 -12.81
C ALA A 335 -20.93 -0.63 -12.12
N THR A 336 -19.93 -1.30 -12.71
CA THR A 336 -19.34 -2.54 -12.17
C THR A 336 -18.68 -2.29 -10.82
N VAL A 337 -17.79 -1.31 -10.75
CA VAL A 337 -17.01 -0.99 -9.54
C VAL A 337 -17.92 -0.51 -8.42
N ASN A 338 -18.88 0.37 -8.71
CA ASN A 338 -19.86 0.82 -7.70
C ASN A 338 -20.76 -0.30 -7.15
N ALA A 339 -21.05 -1.32 -7.97
CA ALA A 339 -21.82 -2.48 -7.51
C ALA A 339 -21.00 -3.41 -6.60
N VAL A 340 -19.69 -3.44 -6.76
CA VAL A 340 -18.75 -4.27 -5.98
C VAL A 340 -18.36 -3.57 -4.69
N ASN A 341 -17.79 -2.38 -4.82
CA ASN A 341 -17.33 -1.61 -3.67
C ASN A 341 -17.34 -0.10 -3.99
N PRO A 342 -18.24 0.69 -3.40
CA PRO A 342 -18.32 2.14 -3.64
C PRO A 342 -17.12 2.93 -3.06
N GLY A 343 -16.23 2.29 -2.28
CA GLY A 343 -14.98 2.88 -1.82
C GLY A 343 -13.87 2.82 -2.87
N TYR A 344 -14.04 2.03 -3.93
CA TYR A 344 -13.10 1.98 -5.04
C TYR A 344 -13.44 3.05 -6.08
N LYS A 345 -12.42 3.49 -6.82
CA LYS A 345 -12.59 4.46 -7.89
C LYS A 345 -12.41 3.77 -9.24
N ALA A 346 -13.49 3.69 -10.04
CA ALA A 346 -13.37 3.19 -11.41
C ALA A 346 -12.27 3.92 -12.17
N TYR A 347 -11.40 3.18 -12.85
CA TYR A 347 -10.18 3.73 -13.43
C TYR A 347 -9.83 3.09 -14.79
N ASN A 348 -9.17 3.86 -15.64
CA ASN A 348 -8.91 3.48 -17.03
C ASN A 348 -7.52 3.89 -17.53
N ARG A 349 -6.59 4.20 -16.61
CA ARG A 349 -5.19 4.54 -16.91
C ARG A 349 -4.24 3.52 -16.29
N LEU A 350 -2.99 3.51 -16.78
CA LEU A 350 -1.91 2.69 -16.24
C LEU A 350 -1.25 3.35 -15.02
N VAL A 351 -1.07 4.67 -15.08
CA VAL A 351 -0.43 5.48 -14.03
C VAL A 351 -1.44 5.81 -12.94
N ASP A 352 -1.09 5.56 -11.67
CA ASP A 352 -1.93 5.88 -10.50
C ASP A 352 -2.27 7.38 -10.43
N SER A 353 -3.51 7.70 -10.07
CA SER A 353 -4.01 9.08 -10.04
C SER A 353 -3.41 9.95 -8.93
N ASN A 354 -2.65 9.37 -8.01
CA ASN A 354 -2.01 10.10 -6.92
C ASN A 354 -0.56 10.50 -7.20
N PHE A 355 0.04 10.02 -8.28
CA PHE A 355 1.38 10.47 -8.62
C PHE A 355 1.44 11.97 -8.86
N ALA A 356 2.43 12.60 -8.21
CA ALA A 356 2.69 14.02 -8.43
C ALA A 356 3.28 14.25 -9.82
N GLY A 357 2.77 15.29 -10.49
CA GLY A 357 3.36 15.83 -11.69
C GLY A 357 4.54 16.77 -11.38
N PRO A 358 5.33 17.15 -12.40
CA PRO A 358 6.47 18.04 -12.24
C PRO A 358 6.12 19.41 -11.66
N ASP A 359 4.93 19.94 -11.99
CA ASP A 359 4.46 21.26 -11.53
C ASP A 359 3.83 21.23 -10.12
N GLY A 360 3.81 20.05 -9.46
CA GLY A 360 3.25 19.84 -8.13
C GLY A 360 1.76 19.58 -8.11
N GLY A 361 1.11 19.48 -9.27
CA GLY A 361 -0.22 18.91 -9.44
C GLY A 361 -0.17 17.39 -9.52
N LYS A 362 -1.25 16.78 -10.04
CA LYS A 362 -1.27 15.34 -10.31
C LYS A 362 -0.79 15.06 -11.72
N PHE A 363 0.10 14.06 -11.88
CA PHE A 363 0.61 13.65 -13.18
C PHE A 363 -0.51 13.43 -14.21
N VAL A 364 -1.59 12.76 -13.81
CA VAL A 364 -2.70 12.42 -14.71
C VAL A 364 -3.49 13.65 -15.20
N ASP A 365 -3.46 14.75 -14.48
CA ASP A 365 -4.12 15.99 -14.84
C ASP A 365 -3.19 16.90 -15.69
N GLU A 366 -1.88 16.89 -15.38
CA GLU A 366 -0.87 17.66 -16.12
C GLU A 366 -0.55 17.02 -17.49
N TYR A 367 -0.56 15.68 -17.55
CA TYR A 367 -0.26 14.88 -18.74
C TYR A 367 -1.43 13.94 -19.11
N PRO A 368 -2.54 14.49 -19.64
CA PRO A 368 -3.70 13.69 -20.02
C PRO A 368 -3.42 12.80 -21.24
N VAL A 369 -4.01 11.61 -21.23
CA VAL A 369 -3.99 10.66 -22.35
C VAL A 369 -5.42 10.29 -22.78
N GLU A 370 -5.59 9.81 -24.00
CA GLU A 370 -6.89 9.31 -24.45
C GLU A 370 -7.18 7.95 -23.81
N THR A 371 -8.38 7.80 -23.24
CA THR A 371 -8.79 6.60 -22.54
C THR A 371 -10.15 6.10 -23.02
N VAL A 372 -10.42 4.83 -22.79
CA VAL A 372 -11.76 4.26 -22.96
C VAL A 372 -12.70 4.91 -21.96
N PRO A 373 -13.93 5.35 -22.34
CA PRO A 373 -14.89 5.89 -21.39
C PRO A 373 -15.15 4.92 -20.22
N LEU A 374 -15.23 5.43 -19.01
CA LEU A 374 -15.52 4.59 -17.82
C LEU A 374 -16.87 3.86 -17.93
N SER A 375 -17.83 4.44 -18.67
CA SER A 375 -19.12 3.80 -19.00
C SER A 375 -19.01 2.74 -20.11
N GLY A 376 -17.82 2.54 -20.71
CA GLY A 376 -17.67 1.77 -21.92
C GLY A 376 -18.25 2.48 -23.16
N ASP A 377 -18.18 1.80 -24.31
CA ASP A 377 -18.82 2.18 -25.57
C ASP A 377 -19.13 0.90 -26.35
N VAL A 378 -20.37 0.44 -26.20
CA VAL A 378 -20.82 -0.85 -26.76
C VAL A 378 -20.79 -0.86 -28.30
N ASP A 379 -21.08 0.26 -28.94
CA ASP A 379 -21.08 0.32 -30.41
C ASP A 379 -19.64 0.20 -30.93
N LYS A 380 -18.70 0.92 -30.33
CA LYS A 380 -17.26 0.82 -30.64
C LYS A 380 -16.69 -0.56 -30.30
N ALA A 381 -17.12 -1.17 -29.21
CA ALA A 381 -16.75 -2.54 -28.86
C ALA A 381 -17.20 -3.57 -29.92
N LYS A 382 -18.39 -3.40 -30.48
CA LYS A 382 -18.88 -4.25 -31.58
C LYS A 382 -18.12 -4.05 -32.88
N GLU A 383 -17.73 -2.81 -33.18
CA GLU A 383 -16.87 -2.52 -34.35
C GLU A 383 -15.52 -3.23 -34.20
N TYR A 384 -14.89 -3.15 -33.06
CA TYR A 384 -13.64 -3.85 -32.78
C TYR A 384 -13.80 -5.38 -32.83
N LEU A 385 -14.87 -5.92 -32.25
CA LEU A 385 -15.12 -7.37 -32.31
C LEU A 385 -15.31 -7.84 -33.76
N ALA A 386 -16.06 -7.09 -34.57
CA ALA A 386 -16.25 -7.42 -35.98
C ALA A 386 -14.93 -7.41 -36.78
N ALA A 387 -14.07 -6.43 -36.53
CA ALA A 387 -12.73 -6.36 -37.11
C ALA A 387 -11.85 -7.56 -36.70
N ALA A 388 -11.84 -7.90 -35.41
CA ALA A 388 -11.12 -9.06 -34.89
C ALA A 388 -11.59 -10.37 -35.54
N MET A 389 -12.89 -10.55 -35.65
CA MET A 389 -13.48 -11.73 -36.28
C MET A 389 -13.11 -11.85 -37.77
N GLU A 390 -13.13 -10.73 -38.50
CA GLU A 390 -12.71 -10.70 -39.89
C GLU A 390 -11.23 -11.08 -40.05
N GLU A 391 -10.35 -10.48 -39.24
CA GLU A 391 -8.90 -10.74 -39.27
C GLU A 391 -8.56 -12.19 -38.90
N LEU A 392 -9.31 -12.79 -37.99
CA LEU A 392 -9.08 -14.15 -37.52
C LEU A 392 -9.89 -15.21 -38.31
N GLY A 393 -10.75 -14.77 -39.23
CA GLY A 393 -11.52 -15.67 -40.10
C GLY A 393 -12.72 -16.34 -39.43
N TYR A 394 -13.24 -15.79 -38.37
CA TYR A 394 -14.47 -16.25 -37.72
C TYR A 394 -15.71 -15.60 -38.34
N SER A 395 -16.74 -16.37 -38.56
CA SER A 395 -18.01 -15.88 -39.13
C SER A 395 -19.11 -15.67 -38.07
N ASP A 396 -18.94 -16.25 -36.91
CA ASP A 396 -19.88 -16.15 -35.79
C ASP A 396 -19.16 -16.21 -34.44
N VAL A 397 -19.61 -15.44 -33.46
CA VAL A 397 -19.01 -15.34 -32.12
C VAL A 397 -18.95 -16.70 -31.41
N SER A 398 -19.92 -17.59 -31.68
CA SER A 398 -19.94 -18.95 -31.13
C SER A 398 -18.77 -19.85 -31.59
N GLN A 399 -18.00 -19.43 -32.59
CA GLN A 399 -16.83 -20.14 -33.07
C GLN A 399 -15.53 -19.75 -32.33
N LEU A 400 -15.59 -18.69 -31.52
CA LEU A 400 -14.43 -18.25 -30.75
C LEU A 400 -14.04 -19.32 -29.70
N PRO A 401 -12.74 -19.51 -29.45
CA PRO A 401 -12.29 -20.46 -28.43
C PRO A 401 -12.80 -20.08 -27.04
N GLN A 402 -12.90 -21.09 -26.18
CA GLN A 402 -13.21 -20.84 -24.79
C GLN A 402 -12.01 -20.19 -24.10
N LEU A 403 -12.25 -19.12 -23.34
CA LEU A 403 -11.27 -18.43 -22.53
C LEU A 403 -11.52 -18.75 -21.05
N GLU A 404 -10.43 -18.92 -20.31
CA GLU A 404 -10.45 -19.05 -18.87
C GLU A 404 -10.01 -17.75 -18.20
N LEU A 405 -10.89 -17.19 -17.36
CA LEU A 405 -10.58 -16.06 -16.49
C LEU A 405 -10.34 -16.57 -15.09
N ILE A 406 -9.11 -16.42 -14.59
CA ILE A 406 -8.70 -16.90 -13.27
C ILE A 406 -8.64 -15.74 -12.27
N THR A 407 -9.05 -16.01 -11.04
CA THR A 407 -8.90 -15.14 -9.88
C THR A 407 -8.86 -15.96 -8.59
N TRP A 408 -8.62 -15.30 -7.46
CA TRP A 408 -8.72 -15.94 -6.15
C TRP A 408 -10.16 -15.98 -5.61
N ASP A 409 -10.41 -16.92 -4.69
CA ASP A 409 -11.74 -17.22 -4.17
C ASP A 409 -12.16 -16.21 -3.09
N THR A 410 -12.68 -15.06 -3.53
CA THR A 410 -13.40 -14.10 -2.68
C THR A 410 -14.73 -13.72 -3.33
N SER A 411 -15.72 -13.37 -2.49
CA SER A 411 -17.02 -12.93 -2.97
C SER A 411 -16.95 -11.67 -3.81
N GLU A 412 -16.01 -10.77 -3.48
CA GLU A 412 -15.80 -9.51 -4.17
C GLU A 412 -15.25 -9.73 -5.58
N GLN A 413 -14.17 -10.52 -5.72
CA GLN A 413 -13.60 -10.87 -7.03
C GLN A 413 -14.62 -11.59 -7.91
N LYS A 414 -15.38 -12.50 -7.31
CA LYS A 414 -16.45 -13.20 -8.03
C LYS A 414 -17.48 -12.22 -8.58
N LEU A 415 -18.02 -11.33 -7.74
CA LEU A 415 -19.02 -10.36 -8.15
C LEU A 415 -18.49 -9.42 -9.25
N LEU A 416 -17.25 -8.92 -9.10
CA LEU A 416 -16.59 -8.09 -10.08
C LEU A 416 -16.56 -8.77 -11.46
N LEU A 417 -15.99 -9.95 -11.51
CA LEU A 417 -15.72 -10.63 -12.78
C LEU A 417 -16.97 -11.24 -13.42
N GLU A 418 -17.90 -11.79 -12.62
CA GLU A 418 -19.19 -12.22 -13.14
C GLU A 418 -19.96 -11.04 -13.75
N THR A 419 -19.90 -9.85 -13.13
CA THR A 419 -20.54 -8.63 -13.68
C THR A 419 -19.92 -8.21 -15.01
N ILE A 420 -18.58 -8.28 -15.15
CA ILE A 420 -17.89 -7.97 -16.40
C ILE A 420 -18.22 -9.01 -17.48
N ILE A 421 -18.17 -10.29 -17.16
CA ILE A 421 -18.50 -11.39 -18.09
C ILE A 421 -19.96 -11.27 -18.57
N ASP A 422 -20.89 -10.97 -17.68
CA ASP A 422 -22.30 -10.78 -18.06
C ASP A 422 -22.49 -9.59 -19.00
N GLN A 423 -21.75 -8.50 -18.83
CA GLN A 423 -21.79 -7.37 -19.75
C GLN A 423 -21.18 -7.73 -21.11
N TRP A 424 -20.07 -8.44 -21.18
CA TRP A 424 -19.52 -8.93 -22.46
C TRP A 424 -20.46 -9.89 -23.17
N LYS A 425 -21.13 -10.75 -22.42
CA LYS A 425 -22.19 -11.62 -22.96
C LYS A 425 -23.36 -10.82 -23.54
N GLN A 426 -23.87 -9.83 -22.80
CA GLN A 426 -25.02 -9.02 -23.23
C GLN A 426 -24.65 -8.08 -24.40
N ASN A 427 -23.48 -7.45 -24.34
CA ASN A 427 -23.07 -6.42 -25.28
C ASN A 427 -22.43 -6.98 -26.55
N LEU A 428 -21.66 -8.07 -26.44
CA LEU A 428 -20.83 -8.64 -27.50
C LEU A 428 -21.23 -10.07 -27.89
N GLY A 429 -22.11 -10.73 -27.14
CA GLY A 429 -22.48 -12.13 -27.37
C GLY A 429 -21.41 -13.14 -26.97
N LEU A 430 -20.41 -12.75 -26.16
CA LEU A 430 -19.33 -13.63 -25.72
C LEU A 430 -19.83 -14.57 -24.61
N GLU A 431 -20.21 -15.80 -24.98
CA GLU A 431 -20.65 -16.84 -24.05
C GLU A 431 -19.54 -17.84 -23.66
N ASN A 432 -18.36 -17.65 -24.21
CA ASN A 432 -17.23 -18.58 -24.14
C ASN A 432 -16.16 -18.16 -23.13
N ILE A 433 -16.50 -17.33 -22.12
CA ILE A 433 -15.59 -16.92 -21.04
C ILE A 433 -16.03 -17.60 -19.76
N GLN A 434 -15.16 -18.41 -19.19
CA GLN A 434 -15.40 -19.15 -17.95
C GLN A 434 -14.61 -18.55 -16.79
N LEU A 435 -15.27 -18.19 -15.69
CA LEU A 435 -14.61 -17.78 -14.46
C LEU A 435 -14.19 -19.01 -13.66
N THR A 436 -12.93 -19.06 -13.27
CA THR A 436 -12.36 -20.07 -12.38
C THR A 436 -11.76 -19.39 -11.15
N GLN A 437 -12.17 -19.80 -9.97
CA GLN A 437 -11.64 -19.31 -8.69
C GLN A 437 -10.78 -20.36 -8.02
N TYR A 438 -9.61 -19.96 -7.55
CA TYR A 438 -8.69 -20.80 -6.78
C TYR A 438 -8.39 -20.15 -5.43
N VAL A 439 -7.93 -20.95 -4.46
CA VAL A 439 -7.27 -20.41 -3.26
C VAL A 439 -6.10 -19.52 -3.69
N ILE A 440 -5.85 -18.43 -2.96
CA ILE A 440 -4.94 -17.36 -3.37
C ILE A 440 -3.57 -17.86 -3.87
N GLY A 441 -2.92 -18.79 -3.13
CA GLY A 441 -1.61 -19.32 -3.53
C GLY A 441 -1.63 -20.07 -4.87
N THR A 442 -2.72 -20.79 -5.19
CA THR A 442 -2.87 -21.48 -6.47
C THR A 442 -3.17 -20.50 -7.59
N ALA A 443 -4.03 -19.50 -7.34
CA ALA A 443 -4.31 -18.46 -8.33
C ALA A 443 -3.05 -17.68 -8.71
N ILE A 444 -2.29 -17.21 -7.73
CA ILE A 444 -1.03 -16.48 -7.93
C ILE A 444 0.02 -17.39 -8.63
N GLY A 445 0.09 -18.67 -8.29
CA GLY A 445 0.95 -19.61 -9.02
C GLY A 445 0.59 -19.70 -10.51
N SER A 446 -0.72 -19.76 -10.83
CA SER A 446 -1.17 -19.78 -12.23
C SER A 446 -0.79 -18.49 -12.99
N PHE A 447 -0.79 -17.33 -12.31
CA PHE A 447 -0.36 -16.07 -12.87
C PHE A 447 1.13 -16.07 -13.24
N TYR A 448 1.98 -16.42 -12.30
CA TYR A 448 3.44 -16.47 -12.53
C TYR A 448 3.86 -17.56 -13.53
N ASP A 449 3.14 -18.69 -13.56
CA ASP A 449 3.38 -19.78 -14.50
C ASP A 449 2.78 -19.54 -15.90
N LEU A 450 2.12 -18.37 -16.13
CA LEU A 450 1.41 -18.03 -17.38
C LEU A 450 0.33 -19.06 -17.76
N SER A 451 -0.26 -19.73 -16.80
CA SER A 451 -1.26 -20.80 -16.99
C SER A 451 -2.68 -20.23 -16.95
N TYR A 452 -2.93 -19.13 -17.65
CA TYR A 452 -4.22 -18.43 -17.74
C TYR A 452 -4.39 -17.78 -19.12
N ASP A 453 -5.64 -17.52 -19.51
CA ASP A 453 -5.96 -16.68 -20.65
C ASP A 453 -6.20 -15.22 -20.21
N LEU A 454 -7.04 -15.04 -19.17
CA LEU A 454 -7.32 -13.77 -18.51
C LEU A 454 -7.11 -13.94 -16.99
N PHE A 455 -6.58 -12.92 -16.33
CA PHE A 455 -6.33 -12.93 -14.88
C PHE A 455 -6.59 -11.56 -14.26
N SER A 456 -7.28 -11.50 -13.12
CA SER A 456 -7.44 -10.23 -12.39
C SER A 456 -6.51 -10.18 -11.18
N ILE A 457 -5.70 -9.12 -11.10
CA ILE A 457 -4.81 -8.88 -9.96
C ILE A 457 -4.54 -7.38 -9.80
N THR A 458 -4.46 -6.92 -8.57
CA THR A 458 -3.95 -5.59 -8.24
C THR A 458 -2.45 -5.55 -8.44
N TRP A 459 -1.99 -4.49 -9.09
CA TRP A 459 -0.60 -4.11 -9.10
C TRP A 459 -0.42 -2.88 -8.24
N GLU A 460 0.39 -3.00 -7.21
CA GLU A 460 0.79 -1.86 -6.40
C GLU A 460 1.77 -1.03 -7.22
N THR A 461 1.45 0.25 -7.39
CA THR A 461 2.31 1.17 -8.10
C THR A 461 3.44 1.62 -7.17
N ASP A 462 4.66 1.60 -7.69
CA ASP A 462 5.85 1.96 -6.94
C ASP A 462 5.93 3.46 -6.64
N VAL A 463 7.03 4.09 -6.93
CA VAL A 463 7.33 5.48 -6.54
C VAL A 463 7.09 6.45 -7.70
N LEU A 464 7.25 5.96 -8.93
CA LEU A 464 7.22 6.78 -10.14
C LEU A 464 6.21 6.27 -11.16
N PRO A 465 5.65 7.19 -11.97
CA PRO A 465 4.83 6.82 -13.14
C PRO A 465 5.53 5.88 -14.12
N THR A 466 6.86 5.89 -14.18
CA THR A 466 7.66 5.04 -15.07
C THR A 466 7.84 3.62 -14.56
N ASP A 467 7.69 3.35 -13.25
CA ASP A 467 8.05 2.07 -12.66
C ASP A 467 7.22 0.91 -13.21
N ILE A 468 5.90 1.07 -13.29
CA ILE A 468 5.02 0.06 -13.90
C ILE A 468 5.33 -0.13 -15.39
N MET A 469 5.74 0.93 -16.08
CA MET A 469 6.05 0.84 -17.53
C MET A 469 7.38 0.13 -17.76
N GLU A 470 8.40 0.40 -16.94
CA GLU A 470 9.69 -0.33 -16.99
C GLU A 470 9.47 -1.84 -16.81
N ALA A 471 8.56 -2.20 -15.91
CA ALA A 471 8.18 -3.58 -15.68
C ALA A 471 7.47 -4.25 -16.89
N MET A 472 6.80 -3.45 -17.76
CA MET A 472 5.98 -3.92 -18.87
C MET A 472 6.69 -3.92 -20.25
N VAL A 473 7.96 -3.55 -20.33
CA VAL A 473 8.71 -3.61 -21.60
C VAL A 473 8.83 -5.06 -22.12
N THR A 474 9.14 -5.20 -23.38
CA THR A 474 9.35 -6.51 -24.01
C THR A 474 10.38 -7.33 -23.24
N GLY A 475 9.96 -8.48 -22.70
CA GLY A 475 10.80 -9.35 -21.88
C GLY A 475 11.09 -8.81 -20.47
N GLY A 476 10.38 -7.78 -20.03
CA GLY A 476 10.40 -7.29 -18.64
C GLY A 476 10.00 -8.38 -17.65
N GLU A 477 10.56 -8.34 -16.44
CA GLU A 477 10.41 -9.41 -15.44
C GLU A 477 8.97 -9.63 -14.97
N VAL A 478 8.13 -8.59 -15.08
CA VAL A 478 6.71 -8.63 -14.66
C VAL A 478 5.74 -8.43 -15.83
N ASN A 479 6.21 -8.56 -17.06
CA ASN A 479 5.35 -8.54 -18.25
C ASN A 479 4.62 -9.89 -18.43
N TYR A 480 3.77 -10.24 -17.47
CA TYR A 480 2.99 -11.48 -17.46
C TYR A 480 1.89 -11.54 -18.55
N GLY A 481 1.60 -10.42 -19.21
CA GLY A 481 0.75 -10.39 -20.42
C GLY A 481 1.49 -10.84 -21.68
N ILE A 482 2.81 -10.96 -21.61
CA ILE A 482 3.71 -11.29 -22.74
C ILE A 482 3.45 -10.37 -23.94
N TRP A 483 3.20 -9.11 -23.64
CA TRP A 483 3.02 -8.06 -24.61
C TRP A 483 4.37 -7.54 -25.14
N SER A 484 4.40 -6.99 -26.34
CA SER A 484 5.62 -6.44 -26.96
C SER A 484 5.27 -5.32 -27.92
N ASP A 485 5.92 -4.17 -27.75
CA ASP A 485 5.86 -3.04 -28.68
C ASP A 485 7.18 -2.24 -28.65
N ALA A 486 7.87 -2.19 -29.78
CA ALA A 486 9.19 -1.55 -29.85
C ALA A 486 9.16 -0.03 -29.66
N GLN A 487 8.04 0.65 -29.95
CA GLN A 487 7.91 2.07 -29.73
C GLN A 487 7.67 2.37 -28.25
N PHE A 488 6.85 1.56 -27.58
CA PHE A 488 6.69 1.61 -26.12
C PHE A 488 8.03 1.41 -25.42
N ASP A 489 8.75 0.32 -25.75
CA ASP A 489 10.05 0.01 -25.15
C ASP A 489 11.03 1.18 -25.28
N SER A 490 11.08 1.78 -26.49
CA SER A 490 11.95 2.94 -26.75
C SER A 490 11.55 4.19 -25.98
N LEU A 491 10.25 4.45 -25.82
CA LEU A 491 9.77 5.61 -25.03
C LEU A 491 10.04 5.42 -23.55
N VAL A 492 9.84 4.21 -23.02
CA VAL A 492 10.14 3.87 -21.63
C VAL A 492 11.64 4.03 -21.36
N GLU A 493 12.51 3.49 -22.23
CA GLU A 493 13.96 3.67 -22.11
C GLU A 493 14.35 5.14 -22.12
N GLN A 494 13.75 5.97 -22.99
CA GLN A 494 13.99 7.40 -23.01
C GLN A 494 13.50 8.09 -21.75
N ALA A 495 12.30 7.75 -21.24
CA ALA A 495 11.72 8.34 -20.05
C ALA A 495 12.57 8.06 -18.79
N ILE A 496 13.05 6.82 -18.66
CA ILE A 496 13.89 6.41 -17.53
C ILE A 496 15.23 7.17 -17.49
N ASN A 497 15.78 7.49 -18.67
CA ASN A 497 17.06 8.17 -18.79
C ASN A 497 16.94 9.70 -18.93
N GLU A 498 15.70 10.24 -18.97
CA GLU A 498 15.47 11.68 -19.06
C GLU A 498 15.57 12.34 -17.68
N LEU A 499 16.32 13.42 -17.58
CA LEU A 499 16.57 14.14 -16.33
C LEU A 499 15.71 15.39 -16.14
N GLU A 500 15.19 15.94 -17.26
CA GLU A 500 14.29 17.08 -17.21
C GLU A 500 12.89 16.58 -16.86
N PRO A 501 12.31 16.96 -15.69
CA PRO A 501 11.07 16.38 -15.20
C PRO A 501 9.88 16.47 -16.17
N ASP A 502 9.67 17.62 -16.80
CA ASP A 502 8.59 17.82 -17.78
C ASP A 502 8.76 16.90 -18.99
N LYS A 503 9.99 16.75 -19.46
CA LYS A 503 10.29 15.91 -20.61
C LYS A 503 10.14 14.42 -20.29
N GLN A 504 10.56 14.02 -19.09
CA GLN A 504 10.34 12.66 -18.58
C GLN A 504 8.84 12.35 -18.52
N ALA A 505 8.05 13.26 -17.97
CA ALA A 505 6.60 13.12 -17.87
C ALA A 505 5.91 13.06 -19.24
N GLU A 506 6.35 13.88 -20.23
CA GLU A 506 5.86 13.80 -21.60
C GLU A 506 6.12 12.43 -22.25
N LEU A 507 7.34 11.88 -22.09
CA LEU A 507 7.73 10.58 -22.63
C LEU A 507 6.93 9.46 -21.96
N THR A 508 6.72 9.55 -20.65
CA THR A 508 5.92 8.63 -19.87
C THR A 508 4.46 8.61 -20.35
N ALA A 509 3.84 9.77 -20.54
CA ALA A 509 2.47 9.86 -21.06
C ALA A 509 2.35 9.31 -22.49
N GLN A 510 3.36 9.54 -23.35
CA GLN A 510 3.39 8.95 -24.69
C GLN A 510 3.50 7.42 -24.65
N ALA A 511 4.29 6.86 -23.73
CA ALA A 511 4.38 5.43 -23.53
C ALA A 511 3.05 4.87 -23.00
N GLU A 512 2.43 5.52 -22.03
CA GLU A 512 1.11 5.14 -21.52
C GLU A 512 0.06 5.11 -22.63
N GLN A 513 0.04 6.11 -23.51
CA GLN A 513 -0.91 6.14 -24.63
C GLN A 513 -0.77 4.91 -25.54
N ILE A 514 0.46 4.53 -25.91
CA ILE A 514 0.69 3.33 -26.74
C ILE A 514 0.19 2.08 -26.02
N PHE A 515 0.45 1.98 -24.72
CA PHE A 515 0.03 0.83 -23.93
C PHE A 515 -1.50 0.69 -23.87
N LEU A 516 -2.20 1.79 -23.64
CA LEU A 516 -3.68 1.84 -23.59
C LEU A 516 -4.29 1.58 -24.98
N ASP A 517 -3.71 2.14 -26.05
CA ASP A 517 -4.14 1.92 -27.43
C ASP A 517 -4.01 0.45 -27.86
N ASN A 518 -3.05 -0.27 -27.28
CA ASN A 518 -2.89 -1.71 -27.51
C ASN A 518 -3.79 -2.58 -26.62
N ALA A 519 -4.43 -2.01 -25.59
CA ALA A 519 -5.17 -2.77 -24.57
C ALA A 519 -4.38 -3.99 -24.08
N ALA A 520 -3.10 -3.76 -23.76
CA ALA A 520 -2.18 -4.84 -23.35
C ALA A 520 -2.64 -5.49 -22.03
N ILE A 521 -3.11 -4.67 -21.08
CA ILE A 521 -3.90 -5.03 -19.91
C ILE A 521 -5.08 -4.05 -19.79
N LEU A 522 -6.12 -4.40 -19.05
CA LEU A 522 -7.29 -3.53 -18.87
C LEU A 522 -7.34 -3.00 -17.43
N PRO A 523 -7.11 -1.70 -17.21
CA PRO A 523 -7.33 -1.11 -15.91
C PRO A 523 -8.82 -1.15 -15.54
N LEU A 524 -9.14 -1.50 -14.29
CA LEU A 524 -10.51 -1.62 -13.81
C LEU A 524 -10.86 -0.54 -12.79
N TYR A 525 -10.07 -0.43 -11.73
CA TYR A 525 -10.26 0.55 -10.66
C TYR A 525 -8.98 0.77 -9.86
N GLU A 526 -8.88 1.93 -9.23
CA GLU A 526 -7.94 2.19 -8.15
C GLU A 526 -8.50 1.65 -6.84
N ASN A 527 -7.68 0.95 -6.10
CA ASN A 527 -8.05 0.46 -4.78
C ASN A 527 -8.38 1.62 -3.86
N GLY A 528 -9.27 1.37 -2.90
CA GLY A 528 -9.56 2.30 -1.84
C GLY A 528 -9.51 1.59 -0.50
N VAL A 529 -8.96 2.24 0.50
CA VAL A 529 -9.05 1.80 1.88
C VAL A 529 -10.02 2.71 2.60
N THR A 530 -10.98 2.11 3.28
CA THR A 530 -12.00 2.82 4.04
C THR A 530 -12.08 2.24 5.43
N GLY A 531 -11.82 3.08 6.43
CA GLY A 531 -12.04 2.81 7.84
C GLY A 531 -13.08 3.75 8.41
N ALA A 532 -13.19 3.80 9.73
CA ALA A 532 -14.01 4.79 10.42
C ALA A 532 -13.26 5.39 11.59
N VAL A 533 -13.55 6.67 11.88
CA VAL A 533 -12.90 7.46 12.92
C VAL A 533 -13.97 8.21 13.70
N GLN A 534 -13.88 8.19 15.00
CA GLN A 534 -14.81 8.90 15.89
C GLN A 534 -14.72 10.42 15.68
N SER A 535 -15.86 11.11 15.77
CA SER A 535 -15.97 12.54 15.49
C SER A 535 -15.18 13.45 16.44
N TYR A 536 -14.75 12.93 17.59
CA TYR A 536 -13.90 13.62 18.56
C TYR A 536 -12.39 13.41 18.30
N VAL A 537 -12.02 12.72 17.24
CA VAL A 537 -10.62 12.52 16.81
C VAL A 537 -10.30 13.51 15.70
N GLU A 538 -9.30 14.33 15.91
CA GLU A 538 -8.78 15.27 14.92
C GLU A 538 -7.38 14.89 14.46
N GLY A 539 -7.01 15.24 13.22
CA GLY A 539 -5.66 15.09 12.68
C GLY A 539 -5.24 13.66 12.35
N PHE A 540 -6.13 12.67 12.46
CA PHE A 540 -5.91 11.34 11.91
C PHE A 540 -6.28 11.32 10.43
N GLN A 541 -5.35 10.92 9.59
CA GLN A 541 -5.55 10.84 8.14
C GLN A 541 -5.06 9.50 7.60
N MET A 542 -5.76 9.00 6.59
CA MET A 542 -5.29 7.93 5.73
C MET A 542 -4.64 8.53 4.48
N SER A 543 -3.56 7.93 3.99
CA SER A 543 -2.83 8.42 2.83
C SER A 543 -2.37 7.27 1.93
N ALA A 544 -2.39 7.50 0.62
CA ALA A 544 -1.89 6.56 -0.37
C ALA A 544 -0.37 6.65 -0.57
N THR A 545 0.23 7.81 -0.31
CA THR A 545 1.64 8.10 -0.58
C THR A 545 2.57 7.88 0.60
N SER A 546 2.01 7.83 1.80
CA SER A 546 2.74 7.45 3.02
C SER A 546 2.32 6.05 3.46
N SER A 547 2.84 5.61 4.56
CA SER A 547 2.57 4.31 5.19
C SER A 547 1.09 4.03 5.56
N GLY A 548 0.11 4.64 4.90
CA GLY A 548 -1.33 4.40 5.11
C GLY A 548 -1.97 5.25 6.20
N TYR A 549 -1.30 5.51 7.33
CA TYR A 549 -1.87 6.28 8.45
C TYR A 549 -0.92 7.38 8.93
N GLN A 550 -1.48 8.56 9.19
CA GLN A 550 -0.75 9.71 9.71
C GLN A 550 -1.25 10.10 11.10
N PHE A 551 -0.33 10.21 12.04
CA PHE A 551 -0.58 10.49 13.46
C PHE A 551 0.04 11.80 13.95
N ASN A 552 0.74 12.52 13.09
CA ASN A 552 1.55 13.70 13.49
C ASN A 552 0.74 14.81 14.12
N HIS A 553 -0.53 14.93 13.79
CA HIS A 553 -1.45 15.94 14.33
C HIS A 553 -2.63 15.32 15.06
N LEU A 554 -2.53 14.02 15.39
CA LEU A 554 -3.58 13.28 16.06
C LEU A 554 -3.88 13.84 17.44
N VAL A 555 -5.11 14.30 17.65
CA VAL A 555 -5.64 14.77 18.93
C VAL A 555 -6.98 14.11 19.20
N VAL A 556 -7.19 13.65 20.43
CA VAL A 556 -8.43 13.00 20.88
C VAL A 556 -9.12 13.90 21.91
N HIS A 557 -10.33 14.36 21.60
CA HIS A 557 -11.15 15.23 22.47
C HIS A 557 -12.26 14.41 23.14
N LYS A 558 -12.01 13.88 24.34
CA LYS A 558 -12.99 13.08 25.10
C LYS A 558 -13.59 13.82 26.26
#